data_cf6d9a392452aee1463f687deb597ac6
#
_entry.id   cf6d9a392452aee1463f687deb597ac6
#
_cell.length_a   1.000
_cell.length_b   1.000
_cell.length_c   1.000
_cell.angle_alpha   90.00
_cell.angle_beta   90.00
_cell.angle_gamma   90.00
#
_symmetry.space_group_name_H-M   'P 1'
#
loop_
_entity.id
_entity.type
_entity.pdbx_description
1 polymer ?
#
loop_
_entity_poly.entity_id
_entity_poly.type
_entity_poly.pdbx_seq_one_letter_code
_entity_poly.pdbx_strand_id
1 'polypeptide(L)'
;PLEQLPIGLWLQSLVDWVEFRSYSALASLVRHPAVFAQLSRQLGHSTWLNVLDEYHGEHLPALMTGVYGGPRGAMVSALLKFVDQWCAQVSTSQERRLGDWGAAWLECLNSWWQGCELDRENSHERATLTGLSKLRDALCGFEQLPREMQPKVRSTHAMRWAIRIIRGERLTGDSPGEAIPMMGWLDLPWDDGSHVVVCGFNEGVVPSSEKNDLFLPNSLRKRLGIMHSSRRFARDAYYLNLLICSKEKLRLIVGRRNAENEPLIPSRLLFHDEEDSVVSRALQCFDSEPLAFRVTSVEERTQRGRGEE
;
A
#
# COMPACT_ATOMS: atom_id res chain seq x y z
N PRO A 1 -1.00 -3.27 0.41
CA PRO A 1 0.44 -3.01 0.47
C PRO A 1 0.97 -3.28 1.86
N LEU A 2 2.20 -3.80 1.94
CA LEU A 2 2.85 -4.23 3.20
C LEU A 2 2.97 -3.08 4.21
N GLU A 3 3.12 -1.85 3.73
CA GLU A 3 3.22 -0.65 4.57
C GLU A 3 1.98 -0.37 5.43
N GLN A 4 0.81 -0.84 5.02
CA GLN A 4 -0.46 -0.66 5.74
C GLN A 4 -0.75 -1.80 6.72
N LEU A 5 0.07 -2.84 6.72
CA LEU A 5 -0.06 -3.97 7.63
C LEU A 5 0.64 -3.67 8.96
N PRO A 6 0.21 -4.31 10.05
CA PRO A 6 0.83 -4.13 11.37
C PRO A 6 2.35 -4.29 11.36
N ILE A 7 2.86 -5.25 10.59
CA ILE A 7 4.31 -5.46 10.46
C ILE A 7 5.02 -4.28 9.77
N GLY A 8 4.41 -3.68 8.75
CA GLY A 8 4.99 -2.51 8.08
C GLY A 8 5.08 -1.29 9.00
N LEU A 9 4.03 -1.05 9.78
CA LEU A 9 4.00 0.01 10.81
C LEU A 9 5.02 -0.26 11.93
N TRP A 10 5.15 -1.52 12.35
CA TRP A 10 6.13 -1.94 13.34
C TRP A 10 7.57 -1.70 12.86
N LEU A 11 7.88 -2.08 11.62
CA LEU A 11 9.21 -1.86 11.02
C LEU A 11 9.54 -0.36 10.92
N GLN A 12 8.57 0.48 10.57
CA GLN A 12 8.77 1.93 10.57
C GLN A 12 9.07 2.44 11.98
N SER A 13 8.31 1.99 12.99
CA SER A 13 8.55 2.34 14.39
C SER A 13 9.91 1.87 14.90
N LEU A 14 10.44 0.73 14.41
CA LEU A 14 11.77 0.26 14.75
C LEU A 14 12.87 1.20 14.21
N VAL A 15 12.73 1.65 12.97
CA VAL A 15 13.66 2.63 12.40
C VAL A 15 13.60 3.95 13.16
N ASP A 16 12.39 4.42 13.46
CA ASP A 16 12.18 5.67 14.20
C ASP A 16 12.71 5.58 15.65
N TRP A 17 12.60 4.42 16.28
CA TRP A 17 13.22 4.17 17.58
C TRP A 17 14.75 4.25 17.51
N VAL A 18 15.38 3.58 16.55
CA VAL A 18 16.84 3.60 16.38
C VAL A 18 17.35 5.02 16.09
N GLU A 19 16.58 5.84 15.38
CA GLU A 19 16.99 7.18 14.98
C GLU A 19 16.68 8.25 16.04
N PHE A 20 15.47 8.23 16.61
CA PHE A 20 14.96 9.33 17.44
C PHE A 20 14.78 8.98 18.90
N ARG A 21 14.72 7.71 19.29
CA ARG A 21 14.50 7.27 20.68
C ARG A 21 13.24 7.87 21.31
N SER A 22 12.20 8.11 20.52
CA SER A 22 10.95 8.71 21.02
C SER A 22 10.09 7.70 21.76
N TYR A 23 9.30 8.17 22.73
CA TYR A 23 8.32 7.33 23.43
C TYR A 23 7.32 6.69 22.47
N SER A 24 6.82 7.46 21.48
CA SER A 24 5.82 6.97 20.51
C SER A 24 6.33 5.77 19.71
N ALA A 25 7.59 5.82 19.28
CA ALA A 25 8.22 4.72 18.56
C ALA A 25 8.36 3.48 19.46
N LEU A 26 8.87 3.66 20.67
CA LEU A 26 8.96 2.57 21.67
C LEU A 26 7.59 1.95 21.96
N ALA A 27 6.60 2.79 22.23
CA ALA A 27 5.25 2.37 22.56
C ALA A 27 4.62 1.54 21.41
N SER A 28 4.85 1.93 20.16
CA SER A 28 4.37 1.17 19.00
C SER A 28 5.05 -0.19 18.87
N LEU A 29 6.37 -0.25 19.11
CA LEU A 29 7.14 -1.50 19.06
C LEU A 29 6.68 -2.52 20.10
N VAL A 30 6.59 -2.09 21.36
CA VAL A 30 6.33 -3.01 22.49
C VAL A 30 4.88 -3.44 22.60
N ARG A 31 3.94 -2.73 21.94
CA ARG A 31 2.53 -3.12 21.90
C ARG A 31 2.20 -4.19 20.85
N HIS A 32 3.14 -4.54 19.98
CA HIS A 32 2.90 -5.66 19.07
C HIS A 32 2.68 -6.95 19.87
N PRO A 33 1.59 -7.74 19.65
CA PRO A 33 1.22 -8.86 20.53
C PRO A 33 2.35 -9.86 20.76
N ALA A 34 3.07 -10.26 19.71
CA ALA A 34 4.19 -11.19 19.82
C ALA A 34 5.36 -10.61 20.65
N VAL A 35 5.69 -9.34 20.43
CA VAL A 35 6.75 -8.64 21.20
C VAL A 35 6.33 -8.44 22.65
N PHE A 36 5.08 -8.06 22.90
CA PHE A 36 4.53 -7.95 24.24
C PHE A 36 4.64 -9.27 25.02
N ALA A 37 4.27 -10.39 24.39
CA ALA A 37 4.38 -11.71 25.02
C ALA A 37 5.83 -12.08 25.35
N GLN A 38 6.78 -11.77 24.46
CA GLN A 38 8.21 -12.00 24.68
C GLN A 38 8.75 -11.14 25.83
N LEU A 39 8.47 -9.85 25.83
CA LEU A 39 8.90 -8.93 26.90
C LEU A 39 8.29 -9.31 28.25
N SER A 40 7.02 -9.71 28.29
CA SER A 40 6.36 -10.16 29.51
C SER A 40 7.01 -11.42 30.09
N ARG A 41 7.47 -12.33 29.27
CA ARG A 41 8.26 -13.50 29.71
C ARG A 41 9.62 -13.10 30.29
N GLN A 42 10.31 -12.15 29.66
CA GLN A 42 11.63 -11.70 30.12
C GLN A 42 11.57 -10.82 31.37
N LEU A 43 10.56 -9.97 31.49
CA LEU A 43 10.34 -9.10 32.67
C LEU A 43 9.64 -9.81 33.82
N GLY A 44 9.10 -11.03 33.59
CA GLY A 44 8.44 -11.85 34.58
C GLY A 44 7.00 -11.44 34.97
N HIS A 45 6.44 -10.42 34.29
CA HIS A 45 5.06 -9.97 34.50
C HIS A 45 4.53 -9.17 33.30
N SER A 46 3.20 -9.02 33.21
CA SER A 46 2.52 -8.35 32.08
C SER A 46 2.14 -6.89 32.36
N THR A 47 2.32 -6.39 33.59
CA THR A 47 1.91 -5.03 34.00
C THR A 47 2.92 -3.94 33.59
N TRP A 48 4.07 -4.32 33.06
CA TRP A 48 5.15 -3.40 32.67
C TRP A 48 4.70 -2.34 31.65
N LEU A 49 3.74 -2.66 30.78
CA LEU A 49 3.21 -1.73 29.79
C LEU A 49 2.44 -0.58 30.46
N ASN A 50 1.60 -0.90 31.45
CA ASN A 50 0.89 0.12 32.22
C ASN A 50 1.87 1.03 32.96
N VAL A 51 2.93 0.44 33.55
CA VAL A 51 3.99 1.21 34.23
C VAL A 51 4.72 2.14 33.27
N LEU A 52 4.98 1.69 32.04
CA LEU A 52 5.57 2.52 30.99
C LEU A 52 4.68 3.71 30.63
N ASP A 53 3.37 3.46 30.47
CA ASP A 53 2.40 4.49 30.12
C ASP A 53 2.16 5.49 31.26
N GLU A 54 2.07 5.01 32.49
CA GLU A 54 1.97 5.86 33.70
C GLU A 54 3.23 6.72 33.86
N TYR A 55 4.42 6.12 33.70
CA TYR A 55 5.67 6.87 33.78
C TYR A 55 5.74 7.98 32.71
N HIS A 56 5.31 7.67 31.49
CA HIS A 56 5.23 8.68 30.43
C HIS A 56 4.22 9.77 30.75
N GLY A 57 3.03 9.41 31.25
CA GLY A 57 1.99 10.38 31.63
C GLY A 57 2.41 11.33 32.75
N GLU A 58 3.24 10.86 33.69
CA GLU A 58 3.75 11.68 34.80
C GLU A 58 4.93 12.58 34.41
N HIS A 59 5.84 12.10 33.54
CA HIS A 59 7.13 12.77 33.28
C HIS A 59 7.23 13.38 31.89
N LEU A 60 6.37 12.98 30.95
CA LEU A 60 6.33 13.42 29.54
C LEU A 60 7.73 13.53 28.89
N PRO A 61 8.59 12.50 28.97
CA PRO A 61 9.90 12.55 28.39
C PRO A 61 9.79 12.66 26.87
N ALA A 62 10.44 13.68 26.28
CA ALA A 62 10.48 13.84 24.84
C ALA A 62 11.26 12.69 24.17
N LEU A 63 12.34 12.27 24.80
CA LEU A 63 13.20 11.18 24.36
C LEU A 63 13.37 10.15 25.50
N MET A 64 13.39 8.88 25.12
CA MET A 64 13.64 7.78 26.05
C MET A 64 15.15 7.53 26.22
N THR A 65 15.86 8.57 26.65
CA THR A 65 17.30 8.56 26.90
C THR A 65 17.55 9.19 28.27
N GLY A 66 18.25 8.50 29.16
CA GLY A 66 18.61 9.06 30.45
C GLY A 66 18.41 8.10 31.64
N VAL A 67 18.39 8.68 32.83
CA VAL A 67 18.20 7.96 34.09
C VAL A 67 16.74 8.09 34.53
N TYR A 68 16.10 6.99 34.79
CA TYR A 68 14.69 6.92 35.17
C TYR A 68 14.61 6.68 36.68
N GLY A 69 14.02 7.63 37.40
CA GLY A 69 13.95 7.60 38.87
C GLY A 69 12.73 6.85 39.44
N GLY A 70 12.85 6.42 40.67
CA GLY A 70 11.77 5.76 41.41
C GLY A 70 11.48 4.29 41.00
N PRO A 71 10.51 3.63 41.65
CA PRO A 71 10.20 2.22 41.34
C PRO A 71 9.71 1.98 39.94
N ARG A 72 8.89 2.91 39.38
CA ARG A 72 8.43 2.86 37.97
C ARG A 72 9.58 3.07 37.01
N GLY A 73 10.50 4.00 37.32
CA GLY A 73 11.69 4.24 36.50
C GLY A 73 12.63 3.05 36.45
N ALA A 74 12.75 2.26 37.51
CA ALA A 74 13.50 1.01 37.51
C ALA A 74 12.94 0.01 36.49
N MET A 75 11.62 -0.10 36.38
CA MET A 75 10.98 -0.95 35.39
C MET A 75 11.19 -0.47 33.96
N VAL A 76 11.04 0.85 33.72
CA VAL A 76 11.35 1.45 32.42
C VAL A 76 12.81 1.22 32.02
N SER A 77 13.73 1.34 32.99
CA SER A 77 15.16 1.05 32.76
C SER A 77 15.41 -0.42 32.42
N ALA A 78 14.71 -1.35 33.06
CA ALA A 78 14.81 -2.78 32.75
C ALA A 78 14.30 -3.09 31.33
N LEU A 79 13.15 -2.51 30.95
CA LEU A 79 12.60 -2.63 29.61
C LEU A 79 13.59 -2.09 28.56
N LEU A 80 14.09 -0.89 28.76
CA LEU A 80 15.03 -0.25 27.83
C LEU A 80 16.33 -1.03 27.69
N LYS A 81 16.79 -1.68 28.73
CA LYS A 81 17.99 -2.53 28.68
C LYS A 81 17.81 -3.68 27.65
N PHE A 82 16.66 -4.33 27.61
CA PHE A 82 16.38 -5.35 26.59
C PHE A 82 16.29 -4.75 25.19
N VAL A 83 15.55 -3.67 25.05
CA VAL A 83 15.39 -2.99 23.75
C VAL A 83 16.74 -2.51 23.20
N ASP A 84 17.58 -1.94 24.06
CA ASP A 84 18.90 -1.48 23.70
C ASP A 84 19.84 -2.62 23.31
N GLN A 85 19.77 -3.74 24.03
CA GLN A 85 20.52 -4.93 23.71
C GLN A 85 20.12 -5.49 22.34
N TRP A 86 18.81 -5.52 22.02
CA TRP A 86 18.32 -6.01 20.74
C TRP A 86 18.69 -5.09 19.57
N CYS A 87 18.83 -3.80 19.82
CA CYS A 87 19.19 -2.81 18.81
C CYS A 87 20.69 -2.46 18.80
N ALA A 88 21.53 -3.07 19.66
CA ALA A 88 22.91 -2.64 19.86
C ALA A 88 23.74 -2.55 18.59
N GLN A 89 23.59 -3.49 17.66
CA GLN A 89 24.37 -3.54 16.43
C GLN A 89 23.95 -2.48 15.39
N VAL A 90 22.70 -2.01 15.46
CA VAL A 90 22.13 -1.04 14.53
C VAL A 90 22.03 0.37 15.10
N SER A 91 22.14 0.53 16.42
CA SER A 91 22.12 1.82 17.12
C SER A 91 23.51 2.48 17.13
N THR A 92 24.06 2.79 15.96
CA THR A 92 25.36 3.44 15.82
C THR A 92 25.29 4.59 14.84
N SER A 93 26.07 5.65 15.10
CA SER A 93 26.21 6.78 14.19
C SER A 93 27.22 6.53 13.05
N GLN A 94 27.95 5.42 13.09
CA GLN A 94 28.93 5.10 12.05
C GLN A 94 28.25 4.76 10.73
N GLU A 95 28.84 5.23 9.64
CA GLU A 95 28.47 4.81 8.29
C GLU A 95 29.25 3.56 7.90
N ARG A 96 28.53 2.56 7.40
CA ARG A 96 29.12 1.32 6.84
C ARG A 96 28.63 1.13 5.43
N ARG A 97 29.24 0.22 4.67
CA ARG A 97 28.72 -0.17 3.35
C ARG A 97 27.34 -0.78 3.49
N LEU A 98 26.51 -0.60 2.47
CA LEU A 98 25.11 -1.04 2.49
C LEU A 98 24.99 -2.54 2.80
N GLY A 99 25.83 -3.40 2.21
CA GLY A 99 25.83 -4.84 2.47
C GLY A 99 26.19 -5.21 3.92
N ASP A 100 27.07 -4.44 4.58
CA ASP A 100 27.47 -4.71 5.97
C ASP A 100 26.30 -4.51 6.96
N TRP A 101 25.26 -3.78 6.57
CA TRP A 101 24.06 -3.57 7.39
C TRP A 101 23.06 -4.72 7.31
N GLY A 102 23.09 -5.55 6.25
CA GLY A 102 22.19 -6.68 6.08
C GLY A 102 22.21 -7.61 7.28
N ALA A 103 23.39 -8.13 7.62
CA ALA A 103 23.57 -9.03 8.76
C ALA A 103 23.19 -8.39 10.10
N ALA A 104 23.63 -7.13 10.34
CA ALA A 104 23.33 -6.42 11.58
C ALA A 104 21.83 -6.22 11.81
N TRP A 105 21.06 -5.88 10.76
CA TRP A 105 19.62 -5.75 10.84
C TRP A 105 18.91 -7.08 11.00
N LEU A 106 19.38 -8.15 10.35
CA LEU A 106 18.83 -9.48 10.54
C LEU A 106 19.01 -9.98 11.97
N GLU A 107 20.16 -9.73 12.58
CA GLU A 107 20.40 -10.07 13.99
C GLU A 107 19.51 -9.25 14.94
N CYS A 108 19.34 -7.96 14.69
CA CYS A 108 18.40 -7.12 15.42
C CYS A 108 16.98 -7.69 15.31
N LEU A 109 16.47 -7.96 14.11
CA LEU A 109 15.14 -8.53 13.89
C LEU A 109 14.98 -9.88 14.57
N ASN A 110 16.00 -10.74 14.49
CA ASN A 110 15.98 -12.03 15.18
C ASN A 110 15.84 -11.86 16.70
N SER A 111 16.54 -10.90 17.29
CA SER A 111 16.45 -10.61 18.72
C SER A 111 15.04 -10.17 19.14
N TRP A 112 14.38 -9.36 18.32
CA TRP A 112 13.00 -8.90 18.55
C TRP A 112 11.95 -10.02 18.42
N TRP A 113 12.19 -11.00 17.53
CA TRP A 113 11.22 -12.03 17.19
C TRP A 113 11.58 -13.42 17.75
N GLN A 114 12.70 -13.53 18.45
CA GLN A 114 13.17 -14.78 19.04
C GLN A 114 12.15 -15.32 20.05
N GLY A 115 11.70 -16.57 19.83
CA GLY A 115 10.71 -17.22 20.68
C GLY A 115 9.28 -16.70 20.54
N CYS A 116 9.00 -15.90 19.49
CA CYS A 116 7.63 -15.60 19.08
C CYS A 116 7.12 -16.77 18.25
N GLU A 117 6.05 -17.41 18.72
CA GLU A 117 5.32 -18.42 17.96
C GLU A 117 4.29 -17.69 17.10
N LEU A 118 4.40 -17.84 15.79
CA LEU A 118 3.48 -17.27 14.83
C LEU A 118 2.76 -18.41 14.09
N ASP A 119 1.43 -18.37 14.14
CA ASP A 119 0.57 -19.36 13.49
C ASP A 119 0.42 -19.01 11.99
N ARG A 120 0.78 -19.96 11.13
CA ARG A 120 0.65 -19.81 9.67
C ARG A 120 -0.78 -19.88 9.18
N GLU A 121 -1.68 -20.47 9.93
CA GLU A 121 -3.10 -20.56 9.60
C GLU A 121 -3.82 -19.22 9.92
N ASN A 122 -3.31 -18.45 10.85
CA ASN A 122 -3.81 -17.11 11.14
C ASN A 122 -3.38 -16.12 10.06
N SER A 123 -4.32 -15.51 9.36
CA SER A 123 -4.08 -14.60 8.23
C SER A 123 -3.19 -13.39 8.60
N HIS A 124 -3.33 -12.83 9.80
CA HIS A 124 -2.54 -11.69 10.28
C HIS A 124 -1.09 -12.10 10.60
N GLU A 125 -0.90 -13.25 11.21
CA GLU A 125 0.42 -13.76 11.56
C GLU A 125 1.17 -14.26 10.34
N ARG A 126 0.47 -14.89 9.39
CA ARG A 126 1.00 -15.23 8.07
C ARG A 126 1.46 -13.99 7.30
N ALA A 127 0.70 -12.89 7.34
CA ALA A 127 1.12 -11.62 6.75
C ALA A 127 2.41 -11.08 7.39
N THR A 128 2.55 -11.20 8.70
CA THR A 128 3.76 -10.84 9.43
C THR A 128 4.96 -11.70 9.00
N LEU A 129 4.80 -13.02 8.94
CA LEU A 129 5.84 -13.95 8.49
C LEU A 129 6.29 -13.65 7.06
N THR A 130 5.32 -13.41 6.16
CA THR A 130 5.63 -13.09 4.76
C THR A 130 6.36 -11.75 4.67
N GLY A 131 5.95 -10.74 5.43
CA GLY A 131 6.61 -9.44 5.48
C GLY A 131 8.06 -9.54 5.97
N LEU A 132 8.30 -10.30 7.05
CA LEU A 132 9.65 -10.53 7.58
C LEU A 132 10.52 -11.34 6.61
N SER A 133 9.95 -12.33 5.89
CA SER A 133 10.68 -13.08 4.87
C SER A 133 11.11 -12.18 3.71
N LYS A 134 10.21 -11.34 3.19
CA LYS A 134 10.52 -10.37 2.13
C LYS A 134 11.57 -9.35 2.56
N LEU A 135 11.50 -8.89 3.79
CA LEU A 135 12.50 -7.98 4.35
C LEU A 135 13.87 -8.65 4.44
N ARG A 136 13.93 -9.90 4.91
CA ARG A 136 15.18 -10.69 4.91
C ARG A 136 15.76 -10.77 3.51
N ASP A 137 14.95 -11.10 2.51
CA ASP A 137 15.41 -11.24 1.13
C ASP A 137 15.95 -9.90 0.57
N ALA A 138 15.32 -8.77 0.91
CA ALA A 138 15.79 -7.44 0.56
C ALA A 138 17.14 -7.10 1.24
N LEU A 139 17.29 -7.41 2.52
CA LEU A 139 18.53 -7.18 3.28
C LEU A 139 19.67 -8.06 2.77
N CYS A 140 19.41 -9.35 2.51
CA CYS A 140 20.38 -10.25 1.89
C CYS A 140 20.78 -9.79 0.48
N GLY A 141 19.86 -9.21 -0.27
CA GLY A 141 20.13 -8.65 -1.60
C GLY A 141 21.18 -7.52 -1.58
N PHE A 142 21.32 -6.79 -0.49
CA PHE A 142 22.36 -5.76 -0.36
C PHE A 142 23.78 -6.33 -0.37
N GLU A 143 23.99 -7.52 0.17
CA GLU A 143 25.30 -8.20 0.18
C GLU A 143 25.68 -8.68 -1.22
N GLN A 144 24.71 -8.98 -2.08
CA GLN A 144 24.92 -9.47 -3.44
C GLN A 144 25.37 -8.36 -4.40
N LEU A 145 25.22 -7.07 -4.02
CA LEU A 145 25.68 -5.97 -4.83
C LEU A 145 27.22 -5.93 -4.88
N PRO A 146 27.83 -5.65 -6.05
CA PRO A 146 29.27 -5.42 -6.15
C PRO A 146 29.73 -4.37 -5.14
N ARG A 147 30.87 -4.59 -4.50
CA ARG A 147 31.38 -3.69 -3.43
C ARG A 147 31.55 -2.24 -3.88
N GLU A 148 31.85 -2.04 -5.15
CA GLU A 148 32.01 -0.73 -5.77
C GLU A 148 30.69 0.02 -5.86
N MET A 149 29.57 -0.70 -5.93
CA MET A 149 28.20 -0.15 -6.01
C MET A 149 27.54 0.01 -4.64
N GLN A 150 28.19 -0.44 -3.57
CA GLN A 150 27.65 -0.33 -2.21
C GLN A 150 28.03 1.04 -1.59
N PRO A 151 27.11 1.99 -1.49
CA PRO A 151 27.39 3.27 -0.82
C PRO A 151 27.60 3.06 0.68
N LYS A 152 28.36 3.98 1.30
CA LYS A 152 28.40 4.10 2.76
C LYS A 152 27.16 4.85 3.23
N VAL A 153 26.42 4.25 4.15
CA VAL A 153 25.16 4.79 4.66
C VAL A 153 25.05 4.54 6.16
N ARG A 154 24.17 5.28 6.81
CA ARG A 154 23.78 5.01 8.20
C ARG A 154 22.85 3.79 8.26
N SER A 155 22.85 3.13 9.42
CA SER A 155 21.99 1.98 9.73
C SER A 155 20.52 2.22 9.33
N THR A 156 19.94 3.33 9.77
CA THR A 156 18.53 3.67 9.50
C THR A 156 18.23 3.90 8.02
N HIS A 157 19.19 4.45 7.25
CA HIS A 157 19.02 4.59 5.79
C HIS A 157 19.01 3.23 5.09
N ALA A 158 19.86 2.30 5.47
CA ALA A 158 19.88 0.95 4.92
C ALA A 158 18.53 0.26 5.15
N MET A 159 17.98 0.33 6.36
CA MET A 159 16.70 -0.26 6.68
C MET A 159 15.53 0.43 5.95
N ARG A 160 15.53 1.76 5.84
CA ARG A 160 14.54 2.48 5.04
C ARG A 160 14.55 2.07 3.57
N TRP A 161 15.72 1.77 3.01
CA TRP A 161 15.82 1.26 1.64
C TRP A 161 15.24 -0.14 1.52
N ALA A 162 15.52 -1.04 2.46
CA ALA A 162 14.92 -2.36 2.50
C ALA A 162 13.38 -2.29 2.60
N ILE A 163 12.85 -1.46 3.50
CA ILE A 163 11.41 -1.20 3.62
C ILE A 163 10.82 -0.65 2.31
N ARG A 164 11.53 0.27 1.64
CA ARG A 164 11.09 0.83 0.35
C ARG A 164 11.01 -0.22 -0.75
N ILE A 165 11.93 -1.17 -0.80
CA ILE A 165 11.92 -2.27 -1.77
C ILE A 165 10.67 -3.12 -1.59
N ILE A 166 10.31 -3.45 -0.35
CA ILE A 166 9.17 -4.33 -0.04
C ILE A 166 7.84 -3.58 0.05
N ARG A 167 7.84 -2.25 0.04
CA ARG A 167 6.66 -1.40 0.25
C ARG A 167 5.53 -1.67 -0.74
N GLY A 168 5.88 -1.85 -2.01
CA GLY A 168 4.93 -2.11 -3.09
C GLY A 168 4.48 -3.57 -3.21
N GLU A 169 5.08 -4.48 -2.43
CA GLU A 169 4.72 -5.89 -2.46
C GLU A 169 3.29 -6.08 -1.94
N ARG A 170 2.47 -6.72 -2.73
CA ARG A 170 1.15 -7.16 -2.30
C ARG A 170 1.30 -8.54 -1.69
N LEU A 171 0.92 -8.68 -0.43
CA LEU A 171 0.72 -10.00 0.14
C LEU A 171 -0.57 -10.54 -0.46
N THR A 172 -0.44 -11.48 -1.37
CA THR A 172 -1.57 -12.27 -1.84
C THR A 172 -2.00 -13.18 -0.68
N GLY A 173 -3.09 -12.83 -0.02
CA GLY A 173 -3.79 -13.79 0.82
C GLY A 173 -4.34 -14.89 -0.09
N ASP A 174 -4.47 -16.11 0.44
CA ASP A 174 -5.26 -17.14 -0.23
C ASP A 174 -6.66 -16.57 -0.40
N SER A 175 -7.05 -16.30 -1.64
CA SER A 175 -8.42 -15.89 -1.92
C SER A 175 -9.29 -17.10 -1.58
N PRO A 176 -10.27 -17.00 -0.67
CA PRO A 176 -11.27 -18.04 -0.53
C PRO A 176 -11.86 -18.30 -1.92
N GLY A 177 -12.13 -19.55 -2.27
CA GLY A 177 -12.61 -19.92 -3.62
C GLY A 177 -13.90 -19.23 -4.07
N GLU A 178 -14.59 -18.55 -3.16
CA GLU A 178 -15.80 -17.74 -3.39
C GLU A 178 -15.54 -16.22 -3.44
N ALA A 179 -14.28 -15.77 -3.45
CA ALA A 179 -13.96 -14.36 -3.48
C ALA A 179 -14.20 -13.76 -4.87
N ILE A 180 -14.85 -12.58 -4.91
CA ILE A 180 -14.98 -11.80 -6.14
C ILE A 180 -13.63 -11.15 -6.45
N PRO A 181 -13.00 -11.46 -7.59
CA PRO A 181 -11.71 -10.88 -7.94
C PRO A 181 -11.86 -9.38 -8.24
N MET A 182 -10.96 -8.56 -7.69
CA MET A 182 -10.84 -7.15 -8.03
C MET A 182 -9.66 -6.97 -9.00
N MET A 183 -9.96 -6.53 -10.21
CA MET A 183 -8.99 -6.39 -11.30
C MET A 183 -8.82 -4.94 -11.73
N GLY A 184 -7.69 -4.62 -12.33
CA GLY A 184 -7.46 -3.32 -12.97
C GLY A 184 -8.24 -3.20 -14.28
N TRP A 185 -8.56 -1.95 -14.70
CA TRP A 185 -9.28 -1.67 -15.95
C TRP A 185 -8.65 -2.35 -17.18
N LEU A 186 -7.33 -2.41 -17.25
CA LEU A 186 -6.60 -2.99 -18.40
C LEU A 186 -6.58 -4.53 -18.39
N ASP A 187 -6.89 -5.14 -17.25
CA ASP A 187 -6.90 -6.60 -17.08
C ASP A 187 -8.29 -7.21 -17.33
N LEU A 188 -9.37 -6.41 -17.18
CA LEU A 188 -10.76 -6.87 -17.33
C LEU A 188 -11.08 -7.56 -18.65
N PRO A 189 -10.58 -7.13 -19.83
CA PRO A 189 -10.85 -7.82 -21.09
C PRO A 189 -10.29 -9.25 -21.16
N TRP A 190 -9.31 -9.57 -20.31
CA TRP A 190 -8.63 -10.87 -20.28
C TRP A 190 -9.21 -11.83 -19.24
N ASP A 191 -10.20 -11.37 -18.46
CA ASP A 191 -10.89 -12.19 -17.48
C ASP A 191 -11.99 -13.02 -18.16
N ASP A 192 -12.13 -14.29 -17.76
CA ASP A 192 -13.10 -15.22 -18.32
C ASP A 192 -14.51 -15.05 -17.70
N GLY A 193 -14.66 -14.24 -16.67
CA GLY A 193 -15.95 -13.99 -16.00
C GLY A 193 -16.98 -13.38 -16.94
N SER A 194 -18.19 -13.97 -17.02
CA SER A 194 -19.28 -13.49 -17.88
C SER A 194 -19.95 -12.22 -17.34
N HIS A 195 -19.85 -11.95 -16.03
CA HIS A 195 -20.46 -10.79 -15.37
C HIS A 195 -19.39 -9.87 -14.80
N VAL A 196 -19.38 -8.63 -15.23
CA VAL A 196 -18.39 -7.63 -14.82
C VAL A 196 -19.06 -6.37 -14.29
N VAL A 197 -18.57 -5.87 -13.15
CA VAL A 197 -18.97 -4.59 -12.58
C VAL A 197 -17.74 -3.68 -12.53
N VAL A 198 -17.79 -2.56 -13.24
CA VAL A 198 -16.74 -1.55 -13.27
C VAL A 198 -17.14 -0.39 -12.36
N CYS A 199 -16.44 -0.19 -11.27
CA CYS A 199 -16.67 0.91 -10.33
C CYS A 199 -15.75 2.10 -10.65
N GLY A 200 -16.26 3.32 -10.46
CA GLY A 200 -15.50 4.54 -10.67
C GLY A 200 -15.26 4.84 -12.15
N PHE A 201 -16.29 4.62 -13.01
CA PHE A 201 -16.21 4.92 -14.43
C PHE A 201 -16.37 6.44 -14.68
N ASN A 202 -15.42 7.19 -14.15
CA ASN A 202 -15.40 8.65 -14.11
C ASN A 202 -14.28 9.24 -14.98
N GLU A 203 -14.49 10.47 -15.42
CA GLU A 203 -13.47 11.25 -16.12
C GLU A 203 -12.21 11.41 -15.27
N GLY A 204 -11.05 11.20 -15.88
CA GLY A 204 -9.77 11.23 -15.17
C GLY A 204 -9.36 9.92 -14.54
N VAL A 205 -10.29 8.94 -14.40
CA VAL A 205 -10.02 7.56 -13.99
C VAL A 205 -10.01 6.64 -15.21
N VAL A 206 -11.10 6.63 -15.98
CA VAL A 206 -11.20 5.94 -17.28
C VAL A 206 -11.88 6.88 -18.28
N PRO A 207 -11.17 7.43 -19.25
CA PRO A 207 -9.71 7.39 -19.46
C PRO A 207 -8.94 8.13 -18.38
N SER A 208 -7.80 7.56 -17.97
CA SER A 208 -6.94 8.21 -17.01
C SER A 208 -6.40 9.53 -17.57
N SER A 209 -6.56 10.63 -16.81
CA SER A 209 -5.93 11.91 -17.14
C SER A 209 -4.49 11.92 -16.64
N GLU A 210 -3.55 12.39 -17.44
CA GLU A 210 -2.25 12.78 -16.92
C GLU A 210 -2.41 14.13 -16.22
N LYS A 211 -1.96 14.20 -14.97
CA LYS A 211 -1.69 15.49 -14.33
C LYS A 211 -0.73 16.23 -15.25
N ASN A 212 -1.04 17.48 -15.58
CA ASN A 212 -0.25 18.31 -16.50
C ASN A 212 1.24 18.29 -16.10
N ASP A 213 2.01 17.47 -16.82
CA ASP A 213 3.45 17.45 -16.71
C ASP A 213 3.99 18.67 -17.49
N LEU A 214 4.51 19.65 -16.77
CA LEU A 214 5.04 20.88 -17.33
C LEU A 214 6.21 20.65 -18.30
N PHE A 215 7.00 19.59 -18.06
CA PHE A 215 8.16 19.26 -18.89
C PHE A 215 7.79 18.44 -20.13
N LEU A 216 6.69 17.69 -20.08
CA LEU A 216 6.28 16.79 -21.15
C LEU A 216 4.78 16.91 -21.46
N PRO A 217 4.35 18.05 -22.01
CA PRO A 217 2.95 18.29 -22.34
C PRO A 217 2.46 17.35 -23.46
N ASN A 218 1.15 17.16 -23.57
CA ASN A 218 0.52 16.24 -24.54
C ASN A 218 0.93 16.50 -26.00
N SER A 219 1.14 17.76 -26.40
CA SER A 219 1.60 18.13 -27.74
C SER A 219 2.99 17.57 -28.04
N LEU A 220 3.90 17.63 -27.06
CA LEU A 220 5.24 17.09 -27.21
C LEU A 220 5.22 15.56 -27.19
N ARG A 221 4.41 14.95 -26.31
CA ARG A 221 4.21 13.48 -26.28
C ARG A 221 3.73 12.94 -27.62
N LYS A 222 2.77 13.63 -28.25
CA LYS A 222 2.26 13.27 -29.58
C LYS A 222 3.37 13.32 -30.64
N ARG A 223 4.21 14.38 -30.63
CA ARG A 223 5.35 14.51 -31.56
C ARG A 223 6.42 13.45 -31.35
N LEU A 224 6.66 13.03 -30.10
CA LEU A 224 7.62 11.99 -29.74
C LEU A 224 7.07 10.56 -29.95
N GLY A 225 5.80 10.40 -30.33
CA GLY A 225 5.19 9.08 -30.56
C GLY A 225 4.94 8.28 -29.28
N ILE A 226 5.09 8.88 -28.09
CA ILE A 226 4.83 8.24 -26.79
C ILE A 226 3.36 8.33 -26.40
N MET A 227 2.98 7.64 -25.32
CA MET A 227 1.61 7.61 -24.84
C MET A 227 1.11 9.02 -24.48
N HIS A 228 -0.02 9.43 -25.06
CA HIS A 228 -0.67 10.73 -24.87
C HIS A 228 -2.18 10.55 -24.70
N SER A 229 -2.91 11.61 -24.31
CA SER A 229 -4.32 11.53 -23.94
C SER A 229 -5.23 10.92 -25.02
N SER A 230 -5.04 11.31 -26.30
CA SER A 230 -5.88 10.76 -27.38
C SER A 230 -5.60 9.27 -27.63
N ARG A 231 -4.36 8.81 -27.47
CA ARG A 231 -4.03 7.38 -27.61
C ARG A 231 -4.58 6.56 -26.44
N ARG A 232 -4.60 7.13 -25.22
CA ARG A 232 -5.26 6.51 -24.08
C ARG A 232 -6.77 6.42 -24.28
N PHE A 233 -7.38 7.50 -24.71
CA PHE A 233 -8.80 7.50 -25.05
C PHE A 233 -9.14 6.40 -26.06
N ALA A 234 -8.41 6.31 -27.18
CA ALA A 234 -8.63 5.28 -28.18
C ALA A 234 -8.47 3.86 -27.64
N ARG A 235 -7.45 3.63 -26.79
CA ARG A 235 -7.24 2.34 -26.13
C ARG A 235 -8.42 2.00 -25.21
N ASP A 236 -8.84 2.95 -24.36
CA ASP A 236 -9.88 2.71 -23.38
C ASP A 236 -11.26 2.58 -24.03
N ALA A 237 -11.52 3.27 -25.14
CA ALA A 237 -12.69 3.07 -25.99
C ALA A 237 -12.71 1.67 -26.60
N TYR A 238 -11.57 1.20 -27.12
CA TYR A 238 -11.42 -0.16 -27.64
C TYR A 238 -11.70 -1.21 -26.54
N TYR A 239 -11.14 -1.03 -25.34
CA TYR A 239 -11.38 -1.95 -24.21
C TYR A 239 -12.83 -1.94 -23.74
N LEU A 240 -13.48 -0.78 -23.70
CA LEU A 240 -14.89 -0.71 -23.40
C LEU A 240 -15.72 -1.51 -24.43
N ASN A 241 -15.41 -1.35 -25.71
CA ASN A 241 -16.10 -2.11 -26.77
C ASN A 241 -15.84 -3.61 -26.64
N LEU A 242 -14.63 -4.05 -26.33
CA LEU A 242 -14.33 -5.46 -26.05
C LEU A 242 -15.19 -6.00 -24.90
N LEU A 243 -15.30 -5.27 -23.79
CA LEU A 243 -16.12 -5.67 -22.66
C LEU A 243 -17.61 -5.76 -23.01
N ILE A 244 -18.12 -4.80 -23.79
CA ILE A 244 -19.53 -4.81 -24.24
C ILE A 244 -19.81 -6.04 -25.11
N CYS A 245 -18.85 -6.42 -25.99
CA CYS A 245 -19.02 -7.55 -26.89
C CYS A 245 -18.77 -8.92 -26.22
N SER A 246 -17.88 -8.99 -25.25
CA SER A 246 -17.43 -10.26 -24.67
C SER A 246 -18.16 -10.67 -23.38
N LYS A 247 -18.80 -9.73 -22.68
CA LYS A 247 -19.45 -10.02 -21.39
C LYS A 247 -20.96 -10.12 -21.55
N GLU A 248 -21.57 -11.11 -20.88
CA GLU A 248 -23.03 -11.27 -20.86
C GLU A 248 -23.72 -10.14 -20.09
N LYS A 249 -23.07 -9.70 -18.99
CA LYS A 249 -23.54 -8.57 -18.19
C LYS A 249 -22.38 -7.65 -17.83
N LEU A 250 -22.42 -6.44 -18.35
CA LEU A 250 -21.50 -5.37 -18.00
C LEU A 250 -22.28 -4.27 -17.27
N ARG A 251 -21.84 -3.93 -16.08
CA ARG A 251 -22.40 -2.81 -15.30
C ARG A 251 -21.33 -1.77 -15.04
N LEU A 252 -21.54 -0.54 -15.50
CA LEU A 252 -20.65 0.59 -15.27
C LEU A 252 -21.23 1.46 -14.16
N ILE A 253 -20.49 1.69 -13.10
CA ILE A 253 -20.89 2.52 -11.96
C ILE A 253 -20.10 3.81 -11.99
N VAL A 254 -20.83 4.93 -12.09
CA VAL A 254 -20.30 6.29 -12.09
C VAL A 254 -20.49 6.90 -10.70
N GLY A 255 -19.43 7.32 -10.07
CA GLY A 255 -19.48 8.07 -8.81
C GLY A 255 -19.93 9.51 -9.06
N ARG A 256 -20.79 10.07 -8.21
CA ARG A 256 -21.19 11.48 -8.26
C ARG A 256 -20.28 12.39 -7.44
N ARG A 257 -19.66 11.85 -6.40
CA ARG A 257 -18.76 12.57 -5.48
C ARG A 257 -17.61 11.67 -5.06
N ASN A 258 -16.46 12.27 -4.76
CA ASN A 258 -15.31 11.57 -4.18
C ASN A 258 -15.41 11.50 -2.63
N ALA A 259 -14.39 10.96 -1.98
CA ALA A 259 -14.35 10.86 -0.51
C ALA A 259 -14.32 12.24 0.20
N GLU A 260 -13.81 13.26 -0.49
CA GLU A 260 -13.75 14.65 -0.03
C GLU A 260 -15.03 15.43 -0.34
N ASN A 261 -16.09 14.74 -0.82
CA ASN A 261 -17.39 15.29 -1.21
C ASN A 261 -17.35 16.25 -2.42
N GLU A 262 -16.28 16.21 -3.23
CA GLU A 262 -16.17 16.99 -4.46
C GLU A 262 -16.95 16.29 -5.61
N PRO A 263 -17.57 17.04 -6.53
CA PRO A 263 -18.32 16.48 -7.63
C PRO A 263 -17.39 15.75 -8.63
N LEU A 264 -17.80 14.56 -9.04
CA LEU A 264 -17.13 13.78 -10.08
C LEU A 264 -17.92 13.87 -11.40
N ILE A 265 -17.18 13.93 -12.51
CA ILE A 265 -17.76 13.96 -13.85
C ILE A 265 -17.79 12.52 -14.40
N PRO A 266 -18.87 12.08 -15.06
CA PRO A 266 -18.93 10.81 -15.77
C PRO A 266 -17.85 10.71 -16.84
N SER A 267 -17.38 9.49 -17.13
CA SER A 267 -16.43 9.26 -18.20
C SER A 267 -16.96 9.72 -19.56
N ARG A 268 -16.14 10.45 -20.31
CA ARG A 268 -16.47 10.85 -21.71
C ARG A 268 -16.71 9.67 -22.63
N LEU A 269 -16.25 8.48 -22.29
CA LEU A 269 -16.53 7.26 -23.06
C LEU A 269 -18.02 6.90 -23.12
N LEU A 270 -18.82 7.35 -22.15
CA LEU A 270 -20.27 7.15 -22.13
C LEU A 270 -21.00 8.03 -23.13
N PHE A 271 -20.37 9.11 -23.58
CA PHE A 271 -20.95 10.14 -24.45
C PHE A 271 -20.42 10.07 -25.90
N HIS A 272 -19.77 8.97 -26.25
CA HIS A 272 -19.27 8.79 -27.61
C HIS A 272 -20.34 8.10 -28.48
N ASP A 273 -21.37 8.86 -28.89
CA ASP A 273 -22.51 8.40 -29.65
C ASP A 273 -23.06 9.51 -30.55
N GLU A 274 -24.18 9.27 -31.23
CA GLU A 274 -24.89 10.31 -31.98
C GLU A 274 -25.37 11.46 -31.09
N GLU A 275 -25.41 12.69 -31.62
CA GLU A 275 -25.61 13.91 -30.84
C GLU A 275 -26.87 13.89 -29.96
N ASP A 276 -28.01 13.40 -30.48
CA ASP A 276 -29.29 13.35 -29.74
C ASP A 276 -29.24 12.37 -28.57
N SER A 277 -28.50 11.25 -28.71
CA SER A 277 -28.35 10.27 -27.65
C SER A 277 -27.39 10.77 -26.54
N VAL A 278 -26.40 11.58 -26.90
CA VAL A 278 -25.44 12.20 -25.97
C VAL A 278 -26.15 13.17 -25.04
N VAL A 279 -27.02 14.04 -25.57
CA VAL A 279 -27.79 15.01 -24.79
C VAL A 279 -28.69 14.30 -23.78
N SER A 280 -29.44 13.28 -24.25
CA SER A 280 -30.31 12.48 -23.38
C SER A 280 -29.57 11.80 -22.25
N ARG A 281 -28.39 11.20 -22.54
CA ARG A 281 -27.53 10.56 -21.50
C ARG A 281 -26.93 11.58 -20.53
N ALA A 282 -26.52 12.74 -21.04
CA ALA A 282 -25.99 13.81 -20.19
C ALA A 282 -27.06 14.27 -19.18
N LEU A 283 -28.28 14.53 -19.63
CA LEU A 283 -29.36 14.91 -18.74
C LEU A 283 -29.65 13.84 -17.67
N GLN A 284 -29.68 12.56 -18.07
CA GLN A 284 -29.86 11.45 -17.14
C GLN A 284 -28.76 11.32 -16.10
N CYS A 285 -27.48 11.57 -16.47
CA CYS A 285 -26.36 11.52 -15.53
C CYS A 285 -26.44 12.56 -14.41
N PHE A 286 -27.12 13.69 -14.66
CA PHE A 286 -27.25 14.79 -13.71
C PHE A 286 -28.60 14.79 -12.97
N ASP A 287 -29.51 13.90 -13.32
CA ASP A 287 -30.78 13.74 -12.60
C ASP A 287 -30.56 13.21 -11.18
N SER A 288 -31.49 13.54 -10.26
CA SER A 288 -31.37 13.19 -8.84
C SER A 288 -31.57 11.71 -8.54
N GLU A 289 -32.27 10.98 -9.43
CA GLU A 289 -32.48 9.53 -9.29
C GLU A 289 -31.38 8.71 -9.98
N PRO A 290 -30.98 7.55 -9.42
CA PRO A 290 -30.07 6.64 -10.08
C PRO A 290 -30.73 6.01 -11.30
N LEU A 291 -30.30 6.40 -12.49
CA LEU A 291 -30.76 5.86 -13.74
C LEU A 291 -29.83 4.83 -14.32
N ALA A 292 -30.36 3.74 -14.84
CA ALA A 292 -29.64 2.75 -15.62
C ALA A 292 -29.94 2.99 -17.11
N PHE A 293 -28.89 3.17 -17.93
CA PHE A 293 -29.02 3.22 -19.37
C PHE A 293 -28.15 2.13 -20.04
N ARG A 294 -28.62 1.67 -21.20
CA ARG A 294 -27.93 0.63 -21.96
C ARG A 294 -26.87 1.26 -22.90
N VAL A 295 -25.64 0.80 -22.79
CA VAL A 295 -24.58 1.12 -23.77
C VAL A 295 -24.55 -0.03 -24.79
N THR A 296 -24.72 0.27 -26.09
CA THR A 296 -24.70 -0.72 -27.16
C THR A 296 -23.35 -0.74 -27.87
N SER A 297 -22.94 -1.92 -28.38
CA SER A 297 -21.73 -2.05 -29.17
C SER A 297 -21.87 -1.38 -30.54
N VAL A 298 -20.74 -1.06 -31.17
CA VAL A 298 -20.72 -0.51 -32.55
C VAL A 298 -21.38 -1.46 -33.54
N GLU A 299 -21.24 -2.78 -33.35
CA GLU A 299 -21.83 -3.79 -34.22
C GLU A 299 -23.38 -3.81 -34.14
N GLU A 300 -23.92 -3.73 -32.93
CA GLU A 300 -25.40 -3.63 -32.75
C GLU A 300 -25.98 -2.38 -33.40
N ARG A 301 -25.24 -1.28 -33.45
CA ARG A 301 -25.65 -0.03 -34.12
C ARG A 301 -25.67 -0.19 -35.64
N THR A 302 -24.65 -0.83 -36.20
CA THR A 302 -24.55 -1.07 -37.64
C THR A 302 -25.66 -2.00 -38.13
N GLN A 303 -26.12 -2.95 -37.32
CA GLN A 303 -27.23 -3.83 -37.67
C GLN A 303 -28.59 -3.11 -37.59
N ARG A 304 -28.81 -2.19 -36.64
CA ARG A 304 -30.02 -1.38 -36.55
C ARG A 304 -30.17 -0.40 -37.73
N GLY A 305 -29.07 0.27 -38.11
CA GLY A 305 -29.07 1.19 -39.24
C GLY A 305 -29.30 0.53 -40.61
N ARG A 306 -29.10 -0.80 -40.74
CA ARG A 306 -29.42 -1.58 -41.94
C ARG A 306 -30.85 -2.16 -41.98
N GLY A 307 -31.58 -2.07 -40.90
CA GLY A 307 -32.95 -2.56 -40.80
C GLY A 307 -34.03 -1.47 -40.98
N GLU A 308 -33.60 -0.21 -41.13
CA GLU A 308 -34.48 0.95 -41.34
C GLU A 308 -34.43 1.52 -42.78
N GLU A 309 -33.67 0.88 -43.70
CA GLU A 309 -33.75 1.12 -45.16
C GLU A 309 -34.63 -0.03 -45.79
#